data_ea597aa2b86597705ccc786175d62189
#
_entry.id   ea597aa2b86597705ccc786175d62189
#
_cell.length_a   1.000
_cell.length_b   1.000
_cell.length_c   1.000
_cell.angle_alpha   90.00
_cell.angle_beta   90.00
_cell.angle_gamma   90.00
#
_symmetry.space_group_name_H-M   'P 1'
#
loop_
_entity.id
_entity.type
_entity.pdbx_description
1 polymer ?
#
loop_
_entity_poly.entity_id
_entity_poly.type
_entity_poly.pdbx_seq_one_letter_code
_entity_poly.pdbx_strand_id
1 'polypeptide(L)'
;MAKRGNTQKNGDLLQGTLDLLILKTLAIGPAHGHSIAYAIERQSDEVLAVEHGSLYPALHRLEDREWITSFWGTSENNRKARYYRLTPEGRRQLTEQTDRWDAIVRAVNRILRPA
;
A
#
# COMPACT_ATOMS: atom_id res chain seq x y z
N MET A 1 12.39 -16.10 19.88
CA MET A 1 12.20 -16.42 18.78
C MET A 1 10.96 -16.03 18.14
N ALA A 2 9.90 -16.46 18.57
CA ALA A 2 8.68 -16.15 17.91
C ALA A 2 8.39 -14.71 17.76
N LYS A 3 8.73 -13.94 18.76
CA LYS A 3 8.43 -12.62 18.66
C LYS A 3 9.18 -11.90 17.66
N ARG A 4 10.29 -12.39 17.38
CA ARG A 4 11.03 -11.78 16.43
C ARG A 4 10.32 -11.90 15.11
N GLY A 5 9.66 -13.01 14.89
CA GLY A 5 8.92 -13.21 13.71
C GLY A 5 7.84 -12.20 13.55
N ASN A 6 7.17 -11.81 14.63
CA ASN A 6 6.16 -10.81 14.54
C ASN A 6 6.70 -9.48 14.14
N THR A 7 7.82 -9.11 14.70
CA THR A 7 8.43 -7.85 14.33
C THR A 7 8.78 -7.84 12.87
N GLN A 8 9.28 -8.94 12.38
CA GLN A 8 9.67 -8.97 11.03
C GLN A 8 8.53 -8.96 10.09
N LYS A 9 7.38 -9.45 10.53
CA LYS A 9 6.25 -9.42 9.70
C LYS A 9 5.97 -8.07 9.15
N ASN A 10 6.13 -7.03 9.95
CA ASN A 10 5.88 -5.69 9.47
C ASN A 10 6.89 -5.26 8.44
N GLY A 11 8.12 -5.71 8.58
CA GLY A 11 9.13 -5.32 7.62
C GLY A 11 9.16 -6.23 6.43
N ASP A 12 8.45 -7.35 6.51
CA ASP A 12 8.46 -8.30 5.44
C ASP A 12 7.49 -8.01 4.33
N LEU A 13 6.65 -6.99 4.50
CA LEU A 13 5.75 -6.62 3.43
C LEU A 13 6.60 -6.11 2.29
N LEU A 14 6.62 -6.85 1.20
CA LEU A 14 7.48 -6.53 0.09
C LEU A 14 7.13 -5.17 -0.50
N GLN A 15 8.17 -4.50 -1.00
CA GLN A 15 8.00 -3.17 -1.53
C GLN A 15 6.91 -3.09 -2.58
N GLY A 16 6.90 -4.04 -3.53
CA GLY A 16 5.87 -4.02 -4.56
C GLY A 16 4.49 -4.24 -4.01
N THR A 17 4.36 -5.06 -2.97
CA THR A 17 3.08 -5.31 -2.36
C THR A 17 2.56 -4.06 -1.67
N LEU A 18 3.42 -3.36 -0.95
CA LEU A 18 3.00 -2.13 -0.30
C LEU A 18 2.58 -1.09 -1.33
N ASP A 19 3.33 -0.95 -2.41
CA ASP A 19 2.99 0.00 -3.47
C ASP A 19 1.61 -0.29 -4.03
N LEU A 20 1.31 -1.57 -4.27
CA LEU A 20 0.00 -1.98 -4.78
C LEU A 20 -1.11 -1.61 -3.81
N LEU A 21 -0.90 -1.84 -2.52
CA LEU A 21 -1.92 -1.54 -1.52
C LEU A 21 -2.17 -0.04 -1.37
N ILE A 22 -1.13 0.76 -1.52
CA ILE A 22 -1.28 2.21 -1.51
C ILE A 22 -2.13 2.65 -2.70
N LEU A 23 -1.83 2.13 -3.89
CA LEU A 23 -2.60 2.49 -5.08
C LEU A 23 -4.06 2.13 -4.91
N LYS A 24 -4.34 0.96 -4.36
CA LYS A 24 -5.71 0.52 -4.16
C LYS A 24 -6.44 1.42 -3.16
N THR A 25 -5.76 1.79 -2.09
CA THR A 25 -6.37 2.66 -1.10
C THR A 25 -6.74 4.00 -1.73
N LEU A 26 -5.86 4.54 -2.56
CA LEU A 26 -6.12 5.83 -3.18
C LEU A 26 -7.12 5.76 -4.32
N ALA A 27 -7.43 4.56 -4.81
CA ALA A 27 -8.47 4.41 -5.83
C ALA A 27 -9.84 4.73 -5.24
N ILE A 28 -9.99 4.59 -3.94
CA ILE A 28 -11.26 4.91 -3.28
C ILE A 28 -11.41 6.42 -3.16
N GLY A 29 -10.32 7.12 -2.91
CA GLY A 29 -10.34 8.57 -2.79
C GLY A 29 -9.03 9.07 -2.23
N PRO A 30 -8.80 10.38 -2.28
CA PRO A 30 -7.56 10.94 -1.75
C PRO A 30 -7.44 10.68 -0.26
N ALA A 31 -6.20 10.54 0.22
CA ALA A 31 -5.96 10.30 1.63
C ALA A 31 -4.55 10.75 1.99
N HIS A 32 -4.34 11.07 3.27
CA HIS A 32 -3.00 11.40 3.73
C HIS A 32 -2.33 10.13 4.24
N GLY A 33 -1.00 10.22 4.47
CA GLY A 33 -0.22 9.01 4.77
C GLY A 33 -0.73 8.20 5.94
N HIS A 34 -1.09 8.87 7.02
CA HIS A 34 -1.58 8.17 8.20
C HIS A 34 -2.87 7.40 7.89
N SER A 35 -3.77 8.00 7.12
CA SER A 35 -5.01 7.34 6.76
C SER A 35 -4.77 6.16 5.83
N ILE A 36 -3.78 6.27 4.96
CA ILE A 36 -3.45 5.17 4.06
C ILE A 36 -3.00 3.96 4.87
N ALA A 37 -2.09 4.17 5.81
CA ALA A 37 -1.59 3.07 6.64
C ALA A 37 -2.71 2.46 7.45
N TYR A 38 -3.56 3.31 8.04
CA TYR A 38 -4.67 2.84 8.84
C TYR A 38 -5.65 2.00 8.00
N ALA A 39 -5.95 2.44 6.79
CA ALA A 39 -6.87 1.70 5.92
C ALA A 39 -6.32 0.33 5.56
N ILE A 40 -5.03 0.25 5.26
CA ILE A 40 -4.43 -1.04 4.91
C ILE A 40 -4.50 -1.99 6.09
N GLU A 41 -4.21 -1.49 7.29
CA GLU A 41 -4.26 -2.34 8.48
C GLU A 41 -5.67 -2.80 8.77
N ARG A 42 -6.64 -1.89 8.70
CA ARG A 42 -8.01 -2.26 9.00
C ARG A 42 -8.60 -3.21 7.97
N GLN A 43 -8.37 -2.96 6.69
CA GLN A 43 -8.95 -3.79 5.66
C GLN A 43 -8.31 -5.18 5.58
N SER A 44 -7.14 -5.36 6.16
CA SER A 44 -6.51 -6.66 6.21
C SER A 44 -6.80 -7.37 7.52
N ASP A 45 -7.75 -6.87 8.31
CA ASP A 45 -8.08 -7.42 9.63
C ASP A 45 -6.85 -7.47 10.51
N GLU A 46 -6.05 -6.41 10.43
CA GLU A 46 -4.85 -6.24 11.25
C GLU A 46 -3.75 -7.26 10.93
N VAL A 47 -3.89 -7.99 9.85
CA VAL A 47 -2.84 -8.93 9.45
C VAL A 47 -1.62 -8.19 8.94
N LEU A 48 -1.84 -7.11 8.20
CA LEU A 48 -0.75 -6.31 7.66
C LEU A 48 -0.58 -5.04 8.49
N ALA A 49 0.65 -4.73 8.82
CA ALA A 49 0.96 -3.48 9.51
C ALA A 49 1.89 -2.69 8.62
N VAL A 50 1.68 -1.38 8.58
CA VAL A 50 2.46 -0.52 7.71
C VAL A 50 3.22 0.47 8.57
N GLU A 51 4.55 0.36 8.56
CA GLU A 51 5.36 1.25 9.33
C GLU A 51 5.70 2.50 8.55
N HIS A 52 5.83 3.61 9.25
CA HIS A 52 6.13 4.87 8.60
C HIS A 52 7.47 4.82 7.85
N GLY A 53 8.40 4.01 8.34
CA GLY A 53 9.69 3.85 7.68
C GLY A 53 9.59 3.24 6.30
N SER A 54 8.52 2.50 6.03
CA SER A 54 8.28 1.92 4.71
C SER A 54 7.30 2.75 3.90
N LEU A 55 6.34 3.34 4.58
CA LEU A 55 5.25 4.06 3.91
C LEU A 55 5.74 5.27 3.13
N TYR A 56 6.49 6.16 3.77
CA TYR A 56 6.86 7.40 3.10
C TYR A 56 7.85 7.21 1.96
N PRO A 57 8.81 6.31 2.06
CA PRO A 57 9.60 5.99 0.87
C PRO A 57 8.77 5.43 -0.27
N ALA A 58 7.74 4.64 0.05
CA ALA A 58 6.85 4.11 -1.00
C ALA A 58 6.07 5.23 -1.67
N LEU A 59 5.54 6.17 -0.87
CA LEU A 59 4.83 7.31 -1.43
C LEU A 59 5.75 8.13 -2.33
N HIS A 60 7.01 8.30 -1.94
CA HIS A 60 7.95 9.02 -2.77
C HIS A 60 8.20 8.31 -4.10
N ARG A 61 8.35 6.98 -4.05
CA ARG A 61 8.56 6.23 -5.29
C ARG A 61 7.40 6.37 -6.24
N LEU A 62 6.20 6.28 -5.70
CA LEU A 62 5.00 6.35 -6.52
C LEU A 62 4.81 7.75 -7.09
N GLU A 63 5.15 8.75 -6.30
CA GLU A 63 5.06 10.13 -6.77
C GLU A 63 6.10 10.40 -7.85
N ASP A 64 7.30 9.87 -7.71
CA ASP A 64 8.35 10.02 -8.71
C ASP A 64 7.95 9.38 -10.03
N ARG A 65 7.17 8.31 -10.00
CA ARG A 65 6.68 7.66 -11.21
C ARG A 65 5.44 8.34 -11.76
N GLU A 66 4.95 9.35 -11.05
CA GLU A 66 3.74 10.06 -11.42
C GLU A 66 2.50 9.17 -11.42
N TRP A 67 2.51 8.14 -10.61
CA TRP A 67 1.33 7.31 -10.42
C TRP A 67 0.41 7.92 -9.37
N ILE A 68 0.96 8.76 -8.50
CA ILE A 68 0.19 9.54 -7.54
C ILE A 68 0.72 10.97 -7.54
N THR A 69 -0.13 11.91 -7.11
CA THR A 69 0.30 13.28 -6.88
C THR A 69 -0.10 13.66 -5.46
N SER A 70 0.50 14.73 -4.97
CA SER A 70 0.20 15.18 -3.63
C SER A 70 -0.32 16.60 -3.63
N PHE A 71 -1.04 16.95 -2.59
CA PHE A 71 -1.55 18.29 -2.38
C PHE A 71 -1.76 18.51 -0.89
N TRP A 72 -1.75 19.75 -0.46
CA TRP A 72 -1.96 20.07 0.94
C TRP A 72 -3.43 20.21 1.23
N GLY A 73 -3.86 19.70 2.38
CA GLY A 73 -5.23 19.81 2.82
C GLY A 73 -5.29 19.89 4.33
N THR A 74 -6.49 19.86 4.86
CA THR A 74 -6.70 19.91 6.29
C THR A 74 -7.29 18.58 6.74
N SER A 75 -6.64 17.93 7.71
CA SER A 75 -7.13 16.66 8.20
C SER A 75 -8.30 16.88 9.14
N GLU A 76 -8.93 15.77 9.55
CA GLU A 76 -10.07 15.88 10.45
C GLU A 76 -9.69 16.42 11.81
N ASN A 77 -8.40 16.44 12.14
CA ASN A 77 -7.95 17.05 13.36
C ASN A 77 -7.63 18.52 13.16
N ASN A 78 -8.06 19.08 12.05
CA ASN A 78 -7.86 20.48 11.72
C ASN A 78 -6.37 20.82 11.61
N ARG A 79 -5.59 19.87 11.12
CA ARG A 79 -4.17 20.07 10.92
C ARG A 79 -3.82 19.99 9.46
N LYS A 80 -2.80 20.75 9.07
CA LYS A 80 -2.33 20.72 7.72
C LYS A 80 -1.71 19.35 7.45
N ALA A 81 -2.12 18.73 6.36
CA ALA A 81 -1.63 17.39 6.01
C ALA A 81 -1.43 17.28 4.52
N ARG A 82 -0.47 16.44 4.15
CA ARG A 82 -0.21 16.19 2.73
C ARG A 82 -1.07 15.02 2.30
N TYR A 83 -1.92 15.28 1.32
CA TYR A 83 -2.81 14.27 0.77
C TYR A 83 -2.26 13.77 -0.55
N TYR A 84 -2.65 12.57 -0.91
CA TYR A 84 -2.23 11.94 -2.16
C TYR A 84 -3.45 11.48 -2.92
N ARG A 85 -3.35 11.46 -4.24
CA ARG A 85 -4.42 10.94 -5.08
C ARG A 85 -3.84 10.23 -6.27
N LEU A 86 -4.56 9.28 -6.83
CA LEU A 86 -4.13 8.58 -8.02
C LEU A 86 -4.17 9.50 -9.22
N THR A 87 -3.20 9.31 -10.12
CA THR A 87 -3.25 9.92 -11.44
C THR A 87 -3.91 8.90 -12.39
N PRO A 88 -4.28 9.30 -13.60
CA PRO A 88 -4.77 8.34 -14.59
C PRO A 88 -3.78 7.21 -14.82
N GLU A 89 -2.48 7.52 -14.85
CA GLU A 89 -1.47 6.47 -15.02
C GLU A 89 -1.44 5.56 -13.80
N GLY A 90 -1.59 6.11 -12.59
CA GLY A 90 -1.65 5.28 -11.39
C GLY A 90 -2.83 4.34 -11.40
N ARG A 91 -3.96 4.80 -11.95
CA ARG A 91 -5.14 3.96 -12.04
C ARG A 91 -4.89 2.80 -13.00
N ARG A 92 -4.22 3.07 -14.11
CA ARG A 92 -3.89 2.03 -15.07
C ARG A 92 -2.91 1.04 -14.45
N GLN A 93 -1.92 1.55 -13.72
CA GLN A 93 -0.94 0.70 -13.06
C GLN A 93 -1.59 -0.17 -11.99
N LEU A 94 -2.57 0.36 -11.29
CA LEU A 94 -3.29 -0.43 -10.29
C LEU A 94 -3.88 -1.68 -10.93
N THR A 95 -4.51 -1.54 -12.10
CA THR A 95 -5.09 -2.68 -12.79
C THR A 95 -4.01 -3.69 -13.17
N GLU A 96 -2.92 -3.21 -13.78
CA GLU A 96 -1.85 -4.10 -14.20
C GLU A 96 -1.19 -4.82 -13.03
N GLN A 97 -0.96 -4.09 -11.96
CA GLN A 97 -0.30 -4.68 -10.80
C GLN A 97 -1.21 -5.66 -10.07
N THR A 98 -2.50 -5.40 -10.07
CA THR A 98 -3.45 -6.32 -9.47
C THR A 98 -3.49 -7.65 -10.24
N ASP A 99 -3.51 -7.57 -11.58
CA ASP A 99 -3.50 -8.77 -12.41
C ASP A 99 -2.22 -9.57 -12.19
N ARG A 100 -1.11 -8.88 -12.08
CA ARG A 100 0.15 -9.54 -11.85
C ARG A 100 0.17 -10.22 -10.49
N TRP A 101 -0.37 -9.55 -9.47
CA TRP A 101 -0.46 -10.12 -8.14
C TRP A 101 -1.30 -11.38 -8.15
N ASP A 102 -2.44 -11.35 -8.84
CA ASP A 102 -3.31 -12.52 -8.92
C ASP A 102 -2.60 -13.71 -9.57
N ALA A 103 -1.82 -13.44 -10.60
CA ALA A 103 -1.08 -14.52 -11.26
C ALA A 103 -0.02 -15.09 -10.32
N ILE A 104 0.66 -14.24 -9.57
CA ILE A 104 1.68 -14.69 -8.63
C ILE A 104 1.05 -15.54 -7.53
N VAL A 105 -0.08 -15.09 -7.00
CA VAL A 105 -0.76 -15.82 -5.93
C VAL A 105 -1.17 -17.21 -6.41
N ARG A 106 -1.71 -17.28 -7.63
CA ARG A 106 -2.11 -18.58 -8.17
C ARG A 106 -0.90 -19.49 -8.35
N ALA A 107 0.20 -18.93 -8.84
CA ALA A 107 1.40 -19.73 -9.04
C ALA A 107 1.98 -20.23 -7.72
N VAL A 108 2.02 -19.37 -6.73
CA VAL A 108 2.53 -19.75 -5.41
C VAL A 108 1.64 -20.84 -4.80
N ASN A 109 0.33 -20.69 -4.93
CA ASN A 109 -0.58 -21.67 -4.37
C ASN A 109 -0.46 -23.03 -5.04
N ARG A 110 -0.14 -23.07 -6.33
CA ARG A 110 0.08 -24.36 -6.99
C ARG A 110 1.26 -25.08 -6.39
N ILE A 111 2.28 -24.32 -5.98
CA ILE A 111 3.46 -24.92 -5.38
C ILE A 111 3.17 -25.38 -3.96
N LEU A 112 2.47 -24.52 -3.19
CA LEU A 112 2.20 -24.82 -1.80
C LEU A 112 1.15 -25.91 -1.61
N ARG A 113 0.17 -25.96 -2.52
CA ARG A 113 -0.92 -26.92 -2.41
C ARG A 113 -1.14 -27.61 -3.74
N PRO A 114 -0.20 -28.50 -4.11
CA PRO A 114 -0.34 -29.18 -5.40
C PRO A 114 -1.56 -30.10 -5.37
N ALA A 115 -2.16 -30.28 -6.52
CA ALA A 115 -3.40 -31.07 -6.62
C ALA A 115 -3.16 -32.54 -6.38
#